data_3e66f25d9f4d9fa590cf4b05acbb08a9
#
_entry.id   3e66f25d9f4d9fa590cf4b05acbb08a9
#
_cell.length_a   1.000
_cell.length_b   1.000
_cell.length_c   1.000
_cell.angle_alpha   90.00
_cell.angle_beta   90.00
_cell.angle_gamma   90.00
#
_symmetry.space_group_name_H-M   'P 1'
#
loop_
_entity.id
_entity.type
_entity.pdbx_description
1 polymer ?
#
loop_
_entity_poly.entity_id
_entity_poly.type
_entity_poly.pdbx_seq_one_letter_code
_entity_poly.pdbx_strand_id
1 'polypeptide(L)'
;EVIEVFAYSCNHCFNFETNIELFEKTKAQYIDFKRMPVVFNEAYKMHARMFYTAESLGILDVMHIKIFKAFHLDRKQMMTESEIFELFSEQGISKDQFENRFKSFTVESKVNRAERLTRKYKIRSTPTIVVNGKYTSNGPSTRTFEDIIAVTRELALKEYSSK
;
A
#
# COMPACT_ATOMS: atom_id res chain seq x y z
N GLU A 1 14.92 -4.02 2.81
CA GLU A 1 13.49 -3.68 2.77
C GLU A 1 13.11 -3.05 1.45
N VAL A 2 12.03 -3.50 0.85
CA VAL A 2 11.42 -2.95 -0.36
C VAL A 2 9.99 -2.56 -0.04
N ILE A 3 9.62 -1.28 -0.21
CA ILE A 3 8.29 -0.77 0.11
C ILE A 3 7.61 -0.29 -1.17
N GLU A 4 6.46 -0.88 -1.50
CA GLU A 4 5.54 -0.29 -2.46
C GLU A 4 4.74 0.81 -1.77
N VAL A 5 4.87 2.03 -2.25
CA VAL A 5 4.06 3.17 -1.83
C VAL A 5 2.94 3.36 -2.85
N PHE A 6 1.71 3.17 -2.41
CA PHE A 6 0.52 3.13 -3.26
C PHE A 6 -0.61 4.01 -2.72
N ALA A 7 -1.66 4.21 -3.52
CA ALA A 7 -2.92 4.78 -3.09
C ALA A 7 -4.09 3.97 -3.67
N TYR A 8 -5.12 3.72 -2.90
CA TYR A 8 -6.32 3.03 -3.40
C TYR A 8 -7.05 3.83 -4.49
N SER A 9 -7.01 5.15 -4.42
CA SER A 9 -7.58 6.05 -5.44
C SER A 9 -6.75 6.14 -6.73
N CYS A 10 -5.56 5.55 -6.75
CA CYS A 10 -4.63 5.62 -7.88
C CYS A 10 -4.92 4.51 -8.89
N ASN A 11 -5.33 4.88 -10.11
CA ASN A 11 -5.59 3.93 -11.18
C ASN A 11 -4.34 3.15 -11.62
N HIS A 12 -3.19 3.83 -11.70
CA HIS A 12 -1.92 3.17 -12.01
C HIS A 12 -1.53 2.14 -10.95
N CYS A 13 -1.81 2.41 -9.68
CA CYS A 13 -1.58 1.44 -8.60
C CYS A 13 -2.46 0.21 -8.75
N PHE A 14 -3.74 0.39 -9.07
CA PHE A 14 -4.65 -0.73 -9.35
C PHE A 14 -4.16 -1.58 -10.53
N ASN A 15 -3.73 -0.95 -11.62
CA ASN A 15 -3.19 -1.67 -12.77
C ASN A 15 -1.85 -2.35 -12.48
N PHE A 16 -1.08 -1.83 -11.52
CA PHE A 16 0.22 -2.38 -11.13
C PHE A 16 0.12 -3.61 -10.23
N GLU A 17 -1.04 -3.88 -9.61
CA GLU A 17 -1.22 -4.99 -8.67
C GLU A 17 -0.77 -6.34 -9.21
N THR A 18 -1.09 -6.66 -10.47
CA THR A 18 -0.66 -7.92 -11.09
C THR A 18 0.86 -8.07 -11.11
N ASN A 19 1.58 -6.99 -11.40
CA ASN A 19 3.05 -6.97 -11.40
C ASN A 19 3.61 -7.11 -9.98
N ILE A 20 2.99 -6.45 -9.01
CA ILE A 20 3.38 -6.51 -7.59
C ILE A 20 3.16 -7.91 -7.00
N GLU A 21 2.02 -8.54 -7.28
CA GLU A 21 1.75 -9.91 -6.85
C GLU A 21 2.77 -10.91 -7.42
N LEU A 22 3.10 -10.75 -8.71
CA LEU A 22 4.13 -11.57 -9.33
C LEU A 22 5.51 -11.31 -8.72
N PHE A 23 5.85 -10.05 -8.47
CA PHE A 23 7.09 -9.68 -7.79
C PHE A 23 7.17 -10.32 -6.40
N GLU A 24 6.12 -10.22 -5.61
CA GLU A 24 6.05 -10.77 -4.26
C GLU A 24 6.27 -12.28 -4.24
N LYS A 25 5.66 -13.00 -5.20
CA LYS A 25 5.82 -14.46 -5.36
C LYS A 25 7.21 -14.88 -5.85
N THR A 26 7.88 -14.03 -6.62
CA THR A 26 9.15 -14.36 -7.31
C THR A 26 10.36 -13.58 -6.78
N LYS A 27 10.19 -12.76 -5.76
CA LYS A 27 11.28 -11.99 -5.18
C LYS A 27 12.33 -12.89 -4.55
N ALA A 28 13.58 -12.43 -4.54
CA ALA A 28 14.64 -13.13 -3.84
C ALA A 28 14.39 -13.18 -2.32
N GLN A 29 14.85 -14.22 -1.65
CA GLN A 29 14.62 -14.46 -0.23
C GLN A 29 15.15 -13.33 0.68
N TYR A 30 16.20 -12.62 0.24
CA TYR A 30 16.75 -11.49 0.98
C TYR A 30 15.89 -10.21 0.90
N ILE A 31 14.82 -10.19 0.09
CA ILE A 31 13.93 -9.04 -0.04
C ILE A 31 12.79 -9.15 0.98
N ASP A 32 12.79 -8.25 1.96
CA ASP A 32 11.65 -7.99 2.83
C ASP A 32 10.73 -6.98 2.15
N PHE A 33 9.62 -7.48 1.58
CA PHE A 33 8.65 -6.66 0.84
C PHE A 33 7.50 -6.23 1.74
N LYS A 34 7.11 -4.96 1.62
CA LYS A 34 6.00 -4.35 2.35
C LYS A 34 5.21 -3.41 1.45
N ARG A 35 3.94 -3.25 1.74
CA ARG A 35 3.09 -2.22 1.17
C ARG A 35 2.90 -1.08 2.17
N MET A 36 2.85 0.15 1.68
CA MET A 36 2.58 1.33 2.50
C MET A 36 1.62 2.26 1.76
N PRO A 37 0.43 2.50 2.30
CA PRO A 37 -0.46 3.51 1.74
C PRO A 37 0.16 4.91 1.91
N VAL A 38 0.20 5.68 0.82
CA VAL A 38 0.68 7.06 0.85
C VAL A 38 -0.29 7.95 1.63
N VAL A 39 0.24 8.95 2.31
CA VAL A 39 -0.58 9.94 3.03
C VAL A 39 -0.18 11.35 2.60
N PHE A 40 -0.91 11.92 1.66
CA PHE A 40 -0.71 13.30 1.21
C PHE A 40 -1.58 14.32 1.95
N ASN A 41 -2.76 13.90 2.39
CA ASN A 41 -3.75 14.74 3.09
C ASN A 41 -4.73 13.87 3.90
N GLU A 42 -5.77 14.49 4.48
CA GLU A 42 -6.75 13.80 5.33
C GLU A 42 -7.54 12.70 4.60
N ALA A 43 -7.83 12.85 3.31
CA ALA A 43 -8.48 11.80 2.52
C ALA A 43 -7.61 10.55 2.45
N TYR A 44 -6.31 10.73 2.21
CA TYR A 44 -5.35 9.62 2.21
C TYR A 44 -5.14 9.00 3.59
N LYS A 45 -5.30 9.76 4.68
CA LYS A 45 -5.29 9.20 6.04
C LYS A 45 -6.44 8.21 6.24
N MET A 46 -7.63 8.54 5.76
CA MET A 46 -8.79 7.64 5.82
C MET A 46 -8.51 6.35 5.06
N HIS A 47 -7.95 6.45 3.85
CA HIS A 47 -7.61 5.29 3.04
C HIS A 47 -6.48 4.45 3.66
N ALA A 48 -5.48 5.09 4.26
CA ALA A 48 -4.42 4.40 5.01
C ALA A 48 -4.98 3.68 6.24
N ARG A 49 -5.92 4.30 6.95
CA ARG A 49 -6.61 3.69 8.08
C ARG A 49 -7.37 2.42 7.65
N MET A 50 -8.03 2.47 6.51
CA MET A 50 -8.70 1.30 5.93
C MET A 50 -7.73 0.15 5.66
N PHE A 51 -6.56 0.42 5.05
CA PHE A 51 -5.51 -0.56 4.83
C PHE A 51 -5.03 -1.21 6.13
N TYR A 52 -4.67 -0.41 7.12
CA TYR A 52 -4.14 -0.92 8.38
C TYR A 52 -5.21 -1.59 9.25
N THR A 53 -6.47 -1.23 9.09
CA THR A 53 -7.59 -1.95 9.71
C THR A 53 -7.72 -3.36 9.14
N ALA A 54 -7.66 -3.51 7.81
CA ALA A 54 -7.68 -4.82 7.16
C ALA A 54 -6.47 -5.68 7.57
N GLU A 55 -5.28 -5.08 7.65
CA GLU A 55 -4.08 -5.74 8.16
C GLU A 55 -4.25 -6.21 9.61
N SER A 56 -4.77 -5.34 10.48
CA SER A 56 -4.99 -5.64 11.90
C SER A 56 -6.03 -6.73 12.11
N LEU A 57 -7.01 -6.88 11.22
CA LEU A 57 -8.01 -7.94 11.24
C LEU A 57 -7.53 -9.24 10.59
N GLY A 58 -6.32 -9.26 9.99
CA GLY A 58 -5.77 -10.42 9.32
C GLY A 58 -6.45 -10.77 7.99
N ILE A 59 -7.13 -9.82 7.36
CA ILE A 59 -7.89 -10.01 6.12
C ILE A 59 -7.37 -9.16 4.96
N LEU A 60 -6.16 -8.61 5.08
CA LEU A 60 -5.60 -7.73 4.06
C LEU A 60 -5.50 -8.41 2.69
N ASP A 61 -5.11 -9.70 2.64
CA ASP A 61 -4.94 -10.46 1.40
C ASP A 61 -6.23 -10.51 0.57
N VAL A 62 -7.38 -10.57 1.22
CA VAL A 62 -8.69 -10.54 0.56
C VAL A 62 -9.18 -9.12 0.32
N MET A 63 -8.98 -8.25 1.31
CA MET A 63 -9.51 -6.88 1.28
C MET A 63 -8.77 -5.97 0.32
N HIS A 64 -7.47 -6.16 0.12
CA HIS A 64 -6.65 -5.24 -0.68
C HIS A 64 -7.21 -5.06 -2.11
N ILE A 65 -7.42 -6.16 -2.82
CA ILE A 65 -8.01 -6.11 -4.16
C ILE A 65 -9.48 -5.67 -4.15
N LYS A 66 -10.24 -6.02 -3.12
CA LYS A 66 -11.64 -5.57 -2.99
C LYS A 66 -11.74 -4.07 -2.82
N ILE A 67 -10.85 -3.47 -2.04
CA ILE A 67 -10.81 -2.02 -1.86
C ILE A 67 -10.46 -1.33 -3.18
N PHE A 68 -9.46 -1.81 -3.92
CA PHE A 68 -9.15 -1.29 -5.25
C PHE A 68 -10.36 -1.35 -6.20
N LYS A 69 -11.07 -2.48 -6.22
CA LYS A 69 -12.29 -2.65 -7.05
C LYS A 69 -13.40 -1.70 -6.63
N ALA A 70 -13.58 -1.46 -5.33
CA ALA A 70 -14.57 -0.51 -4.82
C ALA A 70 -14.31 0.91 -5.38
N PHE A 71 -13.05 1.34 -5.44
CA PHE A 71 -12.69 2.64 -6.03
C PHE A 71 -12.85 2.68 -7.56
N HIS A 72 -12.33 1.68 -8.26
CA HIS A 72 -12.11 1.75 -9.70
C HIS A 72 -13.22 1.11 -10.52
N LEU A 73 -13.94 0.14 -9.98
CA LEU A 73 -15.07 -0.52 -10.65
C LEU A 73 -16.41 0.00 -10.13
N ASP A 74 -16.58 0.10 -8.81
CA ASP A 74 -17.82 0.54 -8.17
C ASP A 74 -17.88 2.05 -7.98
N ARG A 75 -16.79 2.77 -8.27
CA ARG A 75 -16.63 4.23 -8.17
C ARG A 75 -16.98 4.80 -6.78
N LYS A 76 -16.70 4.04 -5.73
CA LYS A 76 -16.86 4.48 -4.34
C LYS A 76 -15.69 5.38 -3.92
N GLN A 77 -15.92 6.34 -3.06
CA GLN A 77 -14.89 7.27 -2.58
C GLN A 77 -14.27 6.87 -1.24
N MET A 78 -14.95 6.03 -0.46
CA MET A 78 -14.50 5.53 0.85
C MET A 78 -14.05 6.66 1.80
N MET A 79 -14.89 7.70 1.90
CA MET A 79 -14.58 8.90 2.68
C MET A 79 -15.17 8.87 4.07
N THR A 80 -16.10 7.95 4.35
CA THR A 80 -16.77 7.83 5.65
C THR A 80 -16.49 6.46 6.27
N GLU A 81 -16.47 6.42 7.60
CA GLU A 81 -16.37 5.16 8.35
C GLU A 81 -17.48 4.18 7.99
N SER A 82 -18.70 4.69 7.75
CA SER A 82 -19.85 3.87 7.36
C SER A 82 -19.66 3.18 6.01
N GLU A 83 -19.18 3.90 5.00
CA GLU A 83 -18.88 3.31 3.67
C GLU A 83 -17.79 2.23 3.77
N ILE A 84 -16.77 2.50 4.56
CA ILE A 84 -15.67 1.55 4.78
C ILE A 84 -16.18 0.31 5.51
N PHE A 85 -16.95 0.50 6.58
CA PHE A 85 -17.54 -0.63 7.32
C PHE A 85 -18.42 -1.50 6.44
N GLU A 86 -19.24 -0.91 5.57
CA GLU A 86 -20.08 -1.67 4.63
C GLU A 86 -19.24 -2.68 3.83
N LEU A 87 -18.10 -2.25 3.30
CA LEU A 87 -17.20 -3.12 2.55
C LEU A 87 -16.60 -4.23 3.43
N PHE A 88 -16.21 -3.91 4.68
CA PHE A 88 -15.68 -4.90 5.62
C PHE A 88 -16.74 -5.90 6.08
N SER A 89 -17.99 -5.47 6.22
CA SER A 89 -19.10 -6.32 6.63
C SER A 89 -19.35 -7.47 5.66
N GLU A 90 -19.04 -7.29 4.38
CA GLU A 90 -19.12 -8.34 3.36
C GLU A 90 -18.18 -9.52 3.64
N GLN A 91 -17.15 -9.32 4.48
CA GLN A 91 -16.23 -10.37 4.93
C GLN A 91 -16.62 -10.99 6.28
N GLY A 92 -17.82 -10.74 6.76
CA GLY A 92 -18.29 -11.26 8.05
C GLY A 92 -17.73 -10.51 9.25
N ILE A 93 -17.12 -9.33 9.06
CA ILE A 93 -16.62 -8.50 10.16
C ILE A 93 -17.81 -7.77 10.79
N SER A 94 -17.99 -7.94 12.10
CA SER A 94 -19.01 -7.23 12.86
C SER A 94 -18.63 -5.75 13.03
N LYS A 95 -19.63 -4.91 13.32
CA LYS A 95 -19.41 -3.49 13.59
C LYS A 95 -18.43 -3.29 14.76
N ASP A 96 -18.58 -4.05 15.84
CA ASP A 96 -17.72 -3.96 17.01
C ASP A 96 -16.27 -4.37 16.68
N GLN A 97 -16.06 -5.45 15.94
CA GLN A 97 -14.74 -5.87 15.48
C GLN A 97 -14.08 -4.79 14.62
N PHE A 98 -14.82 -4.23 13.67
CA PHE A 98 -14.34 -3.16 12.81
C PHE A 98 -13.97 -1.91 13.61
N GLU A 99 -14.89 -1.37 14.41
CA GLU A 99 -14.64 -0.15 15.20
C GLU A 99 -13.47 -0.29 16.17
N ASN A 100 -13.34 -1.45 16.83
CA ASN A 100 -12.24 -1.71 17.75
C ASN A 100 -10.87 -1.63 17.06
N ARG A 101 -10.78 -2.03 15.80
CA ARG A 101 -9.52 -1.94 15.03
C ARG A 101 -9.37 -0.59 14.37
N PHE A 102 -10.40 -0.10 13.72
CA PHE A 102 -10.39 1.17 12.98
C PHE A 102 -10.02 2.37 13.88
N LYS A 103 -10.51 2.38 15.11
CA LYS A 103 -10.23 3.42 16.11
C LYS A 103 -9.04 3.10 17.04
N SER A 104 -8.33 1.99 16.82
CA SER A 104 -7.27 1.55 17.70
C SER A 104 -6.03 2.45 17.62
N PHE A 105 -5.31 2.55 18.75
CA PHE A 105 -4.00 3.21 18.81
C PHE A 105 -2.99 2.59 17.83
N THR A 106 -3.02 1.27 17.66
CA THR A 106 -2.12 0.56 16.73
C THR A 106 -2.33 1.03 15.29
N VAL A 107 -3.58 1.10 14.83
CA VAL A 107 -3.90 1.58 13.48
C VAL A 107 -3.52 3.05 13.34
N GLU A 108 -3.86 3.89 14.31
CA GLU A 108 -3.48 5.31 14.33
C GLU A 108 -1.97 5.50 14.22
N SER A 109 -1.19 4.75 14.99
CA SER A 109 0.27 4.82 14.96
C SER A 109 0.85 4.43 13.60
N LYS A 110 0.27 3.43 12.93
CA LYS A 110 0.68 3.01 11.59
C LYS A 110 0.35 4.07 10.53
N VAL A 111 -0.82 4.69 10.61
CA VAL A 111 -1.22 5.81 9.73
C VAL A 111 -0.24 6.99 9.90
N ASN A 112 0.04 7.38 11.12
CA ASN A 112 0.98 8.46 11.42
C ASN A 112 2.41 8.12 10.95
N ARG A 113 2.82 6.85 11.07
CA ARG A 113 4.11 6.40 10.52
C ARG A 113 4.14 6.51 9.00
N ALA A 114 3.09 6.08 8.31
CA ALA A 114 2.99 6.19 6.86
C ALA A 114 3.05 7.65 6.39
N GLU A 115 2.40 8.58 7.10
CA GLU A 115 2.48 10.01 6.83
C GLU A 115 3.92 10.54 6.96
N ARG A 116 4.61 10.19 8.05
CA ARG A 116 6.01 10.57 8.25
C ARG A 116 6.93 10.02 7.17
N LEU A 117 6.74 8.75 6.79
CA LEU A 117 7.55 8.11 5.73
C LEU A 117 7.26 8.69 4.35
N THR A 118 6.00 9.03 4.05
CA THR A 118 5.63 9.75 2.80
C THR A 118 6.47 11.03 2.65
N ARG A 119 6.60 11.81 3.72
CA ARG A 119 7.42 13.02 3.72
C ARG A 119 8.92 12.71 3.69
N LYS A 120 9.37 11.76 4.53
CA LYS A 120 10.80 11.39 4.63
C LYS A 120 11.37 10.90 3.31
N TYR A 121 10.60 10.08 2.59
CA TYR A 121 11.01 9.55 1.27
C TYR A 121 10.70 10.51 0.12
N LYS A 122 10.16 11.70 0.43
CA LYS A 122 9.81 12.73 -0.56
C LYS A 122 8.90 12.19 -1.66
N ILE A 123 7.96 11.33 -1.29
CA ILE A 123 7.01 10.73 -2.22
C ILE A 123 6.12 11.83 -2.80
N ARG A 124 6.05 11.91 -4.13
CA ARG A 124 5.26 12.92 -4.85
C ARG A 124 4.20 12.31 -5.77
N SER A 125 4.32 11.04 -6.05
CA SER A 125 3.41 10.30 -6.94
C SER A 125 3.36 8.83 -6.56
N THR A 126 2.34 8.13 -7.03
CA THR A 126 2.14 6.70 -6.85
C THR A 126 1.87 6.02 -8.20
N PRO A 127 2.24 4.76 -8.40
CA PRO A 127 3.03 3.94 -7.47
C PRO A 127 4.50 4.40 -7.40
N THR A 128 5.12 4.23 -6.25
CA THR A 128 6.57 4.43 -6.06
C THR A 128 7.11 3.27 -5.24
N ILE A 129 8.20 2.65 -5.66
CA ILE A 129 8.89 1.65 -4.84
C ILE A 129 10.12 2.27 -4.20
N VAL A 130 10.26 2.09 -2.90
CA VAL A 130 11.40 2.56 -2.11
C VAL A 130 12.25 1.37 -1.68
N VAL A 131 13.54 1.41 -1.97
CA VAL A 131 14.50 0.35 -1.59
C VAL A 131 15.40 0.87 -0.47
N ASN A 132 15.37 0.19 0.67
CA ASN A 132 16.12 0.50 1.89
C ASN A 132 16.03 1.97 2.36
N GLY A 133 14.94 2.67 2.01
CA GLY A 133 14.79 4.08 2.32
C GLY A 133 15.79 5.02 1.62
N LYS A 134 16.55 4.51 0.65
CA LYS A 134 17.64 5.22 -0.04
C LYS A 134 17.31 5.54 -1.49
N TYR A 135 16.65 4.63 -2.18
CA TYR A 135 16.39 4.71 -3.61
C TYR A 135 14.91 4.63 -3.90
N THR A 136 14.49 5.27 -5.00
CA THR A 136 13.17 5.06 -5.60
C THR A 136 13.34 4.46 -6.99
N SER A 137 12.44 3.55 -7.38
CA SER A 137 12.51 2.87 -8.68
C SER A 137 11.77 3.59 -9.80
N ASN A 138 11.11 4.69 -9.52
CA ASN A 138 10.47 5.50 -10.55
C ASN A 138 11.38 6.68 -10.95
N GLY A 139 11.83 6.63 -12.17
CA GLY A 139 12.70 7.65 -12.73
C GLY A 139 12.48 7.79 -14.25
N PRO A 140 13.25 8.65 -14.93
CA PRO A 140 13.07 8.88 -16.37
C PRO A 140 13.26 7.64 -17.25
N SER A 141 13.99 6.64 -16.74
CA SER A 141 14.23 5.35 -17.43
C SER A 141 13.16 4.30 -17.20
N THR A 142 12.25 4.50 -16.25
CA THR A 142 11.18 3.53 -15.95
C THR A 142 9.88 3.98 -16.62
N ARG A 143 9.60 3.40 -17.79
CA ARG A 143 8.43 3.76 -18.61
C ARG A 143 7.28 2.77 -18.46
N THR A 144 7.58 1.54 -18.06
CA THR A 144 6.62 0.46 -17.88
C THR A 144 6.65 -0.07 -16.44
N PHE A 145 5.63 -0.81 -16.06
CA PHE A 145 5.61 -1.51 -14.76
C PHE A 145 6.74 -2.55 -14.65
N GLU A 146 7.06 -3.21 -15.76
CA GLU A 146 8.17 -4.16 -15.86
C GLU A 146 9.51 -3.46 -15.59
N ASP A 147 9.71 -2.26 -16.12
CA ASP A 147 10.91 -1.45 -15.86
C ASP A 147 11.04 -1.13 -14.36
N ILE A 148 9.94 -0.74 -13.71
CA ILE A 148 9.91 -0.45 -12.26
C ILE A 148 10.34 -1.70 -11.47
N ILE A 149 9.80 -2.87 -11.80
CA ILE A 149 10.16 -4.13 -11.14
C ILE A 149 11.63 -4.51 -11.40
N ALA A 150 12.10 -4.36 -12.64
CA ALA A 150 13.49 -4.66 -12.98
C ALA A 150 14.47 -3.78 -12.18
N VAL A 151 14.26 -2.46 -12.17
CA VAL A 151 15.06 -1.51 -11.39
C VAL A 151 14.99 -1.81 -9.89
N THR A 152 13.82 -2.19 -9.38
CA THR A 152 13.66 -2.59 -7.97
C THR A 152 14.55 -3.79 -7.63
N ARG A 153 14.58 -4.82 -8.48
CA ARG A 153 15.43 -6.01 -8.29
C ARG A 153 16.91 -5.66 -8.31
N GLU A 154 17.34 -4.82 -9.24
CA GLU A 154 18.73 -4.36 -9.35
C GLU A 154 19.17 -3.58 -8.11
N LEU A 155 18.35 -2.64 -7.64
CA LEU A 155 18.63 -1.85 -6.44
C LEU A 155 18.66 -2.73 -5.18
N ALA A 156 17.74 -3.69 -5.07
CA ALA A 156 17.71 -4.62 -3.95
C ALA A 156 18.97 -5.52 -3.93
N LEU A 157 19.40 -6.00 -5.10
CA LEU A 157 20.64 -6.79 -5.22
C LEU A 157 21.87 -5.95 -4.86
N LYS A 158 21.94 -4.71 -5.36
CA LYS A 158 23.03 -3.78 -5.02
C LYS A 158 23.15 -3.58 -3.50
N GLU A 159 22.03 -3.33 -2.83
CA GLU A 159 22.01 -3.14 -1.38
C GLU A 159 22.35 -4.42 -0.60
N TYR A 160 21.95 -5.58 -1.11
CA TYR A 160 22.29 -6.86 -0.51
C TYR A 160 23.78 -7.17 -0.63
N SER A 161 24.38 -6.92 -1.80
CA SER A 161 25.78 -7.18 -2.09
C SER A 161 26.75 -6.18 -1.43
N SER A 162 26.24 -5.06 -0.91
CA SER A 162 27.03 -4.01 -0.26
C SER A 162 27.17 -4.21 1.26
N LYS A 163 26.61 -5.28 1.81
CA LYS A 163 26.71 -5.66 3.24
C LYS A 163 27.94 -6.55 3.47
#